data_3464e394b0b29018b9535102abdbec4e
#
_entry.id   3464e394b0b29018b9535102abdbec4e
#
_cell.length_a   1.000
_cell.length_b   1.000
_cell.length_c   1.000
_cell.angle_alpha   90.00
_cell.angle_beta   90.00
_cell.angle_gamma   90.00
#
_symmetry.space_group_name_H-M   'P 1'
#
loop_
_entity.id
_entity.type
_entity.pdbx_description
1 polymer ?
#
loop_
_entity_poly.entity_id
_entity_poly.type
_entity_poly.pdbx_seq_one_letter_code
_entity_poly.pdbx_strand_id
1 'polypeptide(L)'
;MRRCNSGLEAGRADSSEPLSRAWSLLGAAAVAGAGVMAYAVRGRSSSLLAPSVYKGVTGRRSVALTFDDGPSESTPELLEILGRHRAAATFFQCGANVRRLPQVAREVASAGHEIGNHSDTHPYLCFKPAGFILDQLARAQESIAESAGVAPELFRAPYGVRWFGLREAQRRLGLRGVMWTTIGVDWKWPSDRVAANLVRGARNGAILCLHDGRTIQPRPDVRIALRAVERVLPMLIDRGYHFERVSEIICPTI
;
A
#
# COMPACT_ATOMS: atom_id res chain seq x y z
N MET A 1 -57.33 -67.36 23.08
CA MET A 1 -56.78 -66.93 21.81
C MET A 1 -56.47 -65.44 21.87
N ARG A 2 -55.23 -65.07 22.09
CA ARG A 2 -54.73 -63.67 22.00
C ARG A 2 -53.67 -63.64 20.91
N ARG A 3 -53.89 -62.86 19.84
CA ARG A 3 -52.92 -62.63 18.76
C ARG A 3 -52.00 -61.49 19.19
N CYS A 4 -50.71 -61.77 19.30
CA CYS A 4 -49.66 -60.74 19.33
C CYS A 4 -49.44 -60.20 17.92
N ASN A 5 -49.60 -58.91 17.75
CA ASN A 5 -49.27 -58.19 16.54
C ASN A 5 -47.96 -57.43 16.79
N SER A 6 -46.84 -57.95 16.33
CA SER A 6 -45.54 -57.28 16.40
C SER A 6 -45.37 -56.41 15.14
N GLY A 7 -45.68 -55.12 15.30
CA GLY A 7 -45.37 -54.12 14.29
C GLY A 7 -43.87 -53.79 14.33
N LEU A 8 -43.15 -54.25 13.31
CA LEU A 8 -41.79 -53.76 13.01
C LEU A 8 -41.91 -52.43 12.28
N GLU A 9 -41.73 -51.33 13.05
CA GLU A 9 -41.46 -50.05 12.42
C GLU A 9 -40.03 -50.06 11.86
N ALA A 10 -39.92 -50.19 10.54
CA ALA A 10 -38.65 -49.97 9.82
C ALA A 10 -38.36 -48.46 9.81
N GLY A 11 -37.44 -48.01 10.69
CA GLY A 11 -36.90 -46.65 10.69
C GLY A 11 -36.27 -46.35 9.31
N ARG A 12 -36.92 -45.52 8.52
CA ARG A 12 -36.30 -44.92 7.32
C ARG A 12 -35.11 -44.10 7.77
N ALA A 13 -33.91 -44.60 7.56
CA ALA A 13 -32.71 -43.77 7.66
C ALA A 13 -32.83 -42.63 6.66
N ASP A 14 -32.85 -41.38 7.15
CA ASP A 14 -32.87 -40.17 6.31
C ASP A 14 -31.53 -40.08 5.53
N SER A 15 -31.57 -40.46 4.27
CA SER A 15 -30.41 -40.42 3.36
C SER A 15 -30.01 -39.02 2.95
N SER A 16 -30.69 -37.97 3.41
CA SER A 16 -30.42 -36.56 3.06
C SER A 16 -29.35 -35.89 3.95
N GLU A 17 -29.08 -36.39 5.17
CA GLU A 17 -28.07 -35.84 6.08
C GLU A 17 -26.63 -35.80 5.53
N PRO A 18 -26.08 -36.84 4.88
CA PRO A 18 -24.70 -36.81 4.38
C PRO A 18 -24.50 -35.79 3.27
N LEU A 19 -25.49 -35.58 2.39
CA LEU A 19 -25.43 -34.60 1.31
C LEU A 19 -25.49 -33.17 1.83
N SER A 20 -26.34 -32.88 2.79
CA SER A 20 -26.45 -31.54 3.39
C SER A 20 -25.15 -31.13 4.11
N ARG A 21 -24.50 -32.05 4.82
CA ARG A 21 -23.18 -31.82 5.46
C ARG A 21 -22.08 -31.57 4.42
N ALA A 22 -22.07 -32.31 3.31
CA ALA A 22 -21.11 -32.10 2.22
C ALA A 22 -21.25 -30.72 1.59
N TRP A 23 -22.47 -30.27 1.30
CA TRP A 23 -22.72 -28.90 0.78
C TRP A 23 -22.32 -27.82 1.77
N SER A 24 -22.55 -28.01 3.08
CA SER A 24 -22.13 -27.08 4.11
C SER A 24 -20.60 -26.98 4.21
N LEU A 25 -19.87 -28.09 4.10
CA LEU A 25 -18.40 -28.10 4.10
C LEU A 25 -17.83 -27.43 2.85
N LEU A 26 -18.40 -27.69 1.67
CA LEU A 26 -18.00 -27.03 0.43
C LEU A 26 -18.24 -25.52 0.49
N GLY A 27 -19.40 -25.10 1.02
CA GLY A 27 -19.72 -23.69 1.25
C GLY A 27 -18.72 -23.02 2.21
N ALA A 28 -18.41 -23.66 3.33
CA ALA A 28 -17.43 -23.15 4.29
C ALA A 28 -16.01 -23.05 3.68
N ALA A 29 -15.60 -24.06 2.91
CA ALA A 29 -14.32 -24.03 2.21
C ALA A 29 -14.24 -22.90 1.16
N ALA A 30 -15.31 -22.66 0.41
CA ALA A 30 -15.39 -21.57 -0.56
C ALA A 30 -15.28 -20.18 0.13
N VAL A 31 -15.98 -19.98 1.24
CA VAL A 31 -15.90 -18.73 2.04
C VAL A 31 -14.50 -18.53 2.62
N ALA A 32 -13.89 -19.58 3.17
CA ALA A 32 -12.53 -19.53 3.68
C ALA A 32 -11.52 -19.20 2.57
N GLY A 33 -11.65 -19.82 1.40
CA GLY A 33 -10.81 -19.55 0.22
C GLY A 33 -10.95 -18.10 -0.26
N ALA A 34 -12.17 -17.56 -0.30
CA ALA A 34 -12.44 -16.17 -0.64
C ALA A 34 -11.79 -15.21 0.37
N GLY A 35 -11.86 -15.52 1.67
CA GLY A 35 -11.21 -14.75 2.73
C GLY A 35 -9.68 -14.73 2.60
N VAL A 36 -9.08 -15.89 2.32
CA VAL A 36 -7.62 -16.00 2.07
C VAL A 36 -7.22 -15.19 0.83
N MET A 37 -8.00 -15.27 -0.24
CA MET A 37 -7.74 -14.50 -1.46
C MET A 37 -7.87 -13.00 -1.21
N ALA A 38 -8.90 -12.53 -0.51
CA ALA A 38 -9.07 -11.13 -0.15
C ALA A 38 -7.88 -10.62 0.68
N TYR A 39 -7.41 -11.40 1.65
CA TYR A 39 -6.21 -11.10 2.42
C TYR A 39 -4.95 -11.09 1.55
N ALA A 40 -4.78 -12.06 0.64
CA ALA A 40 -3.65 -12.12 -0.27
C ALA A 40 -3.56 -10.87 -1.17
N VAL A 41 -4.71 -10.40 -1.66
CA VAL A 41 -4.83 -9.24 -2.54
C VAL A 41 -4.61 -7.92 -1.80
N ARG A 42 -5.23 -7.72 -0.63
CA ARG A 42 -5.30 -6.42 0.06
C ARG A 42 -4.72 -6.38 1.48
N GLY A 43 -4.40 -7.51 2.09
CA GLY A 43 -3.88 -7.54 3.46
C GLY A 43 -2.52 -6.87 3.56
N ARG A 44 -2.37 -5.80 4.35
CA ARG A 44 -1.10 -5.03 4.46
C ARG A 44 0.11 -5.89 4.79
N SER A 45 -0.08 -6.89 5.63
CA SER A 45 0.97 -7.81 6.07
C SER A 45 1.08 -9.08 5.21
N SER A 46 0.25 -9.21 4.17
CA SER A 46 0.29 -10.38 3.29
C SER A 46 1.51 -10.34 2.38
N SER A 47 2.18 -11.48 2.24
CA SER A 47 3.25 -11.72 1.26
C SER A 47 2.89 -12.84 0.27
N LEU A 48 1.65 -13.30 0.27
CA LEU A 48 1.22 -14.48 -0.51
C LEU A 48 1.39 -14.27 -2.02
N LEU A 49 0.89 -13.17 -2.57
CA LEU A 49 0.98 -12.85 -4.01
C LEU A 49 2.28 -12.12 -4.37
N ALA A 50 2.75 -11.25 -3.48
CA ALA A 50 4.00 -10.52 -3.69
C ALA A 50 4.61 -10.12 -2.33
N PRO A 51 5.95 -10.23 -2.15
CA PRO A 51 6.59 -9.83 -0.92
C PRO A 51 6.47 -8.31 -0.73
N SER A 52 6.09 -7.90 0.49
CA SER A 52 6.02 -6.49 0.86
C SER A 52 6.24 -6.29 2.36
N VAL A 53 6.84 -5.17 2.71
CA VAL A 53 6.96 -4.69 4.08
C VAL A 53 5.87 -3.67 4.36
N TYR A 54 5.37 -3.59 5.59
CA TYR A 54 4.33 -2.62 5.98
C TYR A 54 4.70 -1.81 7.23
N LYS A 55 5.84 -2.13 7.82
CA LYS A 55 6.43 -1.44 8.96
C LYS A 55 7.94 -1.62 8.93
N GLY A 56 8.65 -0.66 9.46
CA GLY A 56 10.08 -0.76 9.71
C GLY A 56 10.40 -1.52 11.00
N VAL A 57 11.68 -1.82 11.17
CA VAL A 57 12.25 -2.42 12.38
C VAL A 57 13.29 -1.45 12.91
N THR A 58 12.98 -0.71 13.96
CA THR A 58 13.91 0.25 14.55
C THR A 58 13.72 0.31 16.05
N GLY A 59 14.85 0.39 16.78
CA GLY A 59 14.88 0.71 18.20
C GLY A 59 14.77 2.21 18.48
N ARG A 60 14.79 3.05 17.44
CA ARG A 60 14.70 4.51 17.53
C ARG A 60 13.25 4.97 17.37
N ARG A 61 12.96 6.19 17.87
CA ARG A 61 11.69 6.86 17.58
C ARG A 61 11.71 7.44 16.17
N SER A 62 11.49 6.58 15.18
CA SER A 62 11.50 6.97 13.77
C SER A 62 10.20 6.55 13.09
N VAL A 63 9.74 7.38 12.15
CA VAL A 63 8.61 7.14 11.26
C VAL A 63 9.01 7.48 9.82
N ALA A 64 8.46 6.76 8.84
CA ALA A 64 8.56 7.14 7.45
C ALA A 64 7.26 7.82 7.01
N LEU A 65 7.38 9.08 6.54
CA LEU A 65 6.29 9.77 5.88
C LEU A 65 6.36 9.47 4.39
N THR A 66 5.26 9.02 3.79
CA THR A 66 5.24 8.58 2.40
C THR A 66 4.09 9.21 1.63
N PHE A 67 4.32 9.51 0.36
CA PHE A 67 3.38 10.15 -0.55
C PHE A 67 3.24 9.31 -1.82
N ASP A 68 1.99 9.07 -2.24
CA ASP A 68 1.66 8.29 -3.43
C ASP A 68 1.10 9.19 -4.53
N ASP A 69 1.06 8.68 -5.77
CA ASP A 69 0.47 9.27 -6.97
C ASP A 69 1.23 10.45 -7.59
N GLY A 70 2.27 10.94 -6.96
CA GLY A 70 3.05 12.07 -7.49
C GLY A 70 3.89 11.74 -8.76
N PRO A 71 4.70 12.70 -9.23
CA PRO A 71 4.67 14.10 -8.82
C PRO A 71 3.44 14.86 -9.32
N SER A 72 3.07 15.91 -8.63
CA SER A 72 2.03 16.84 -9.07
C SER A 72 2.52 18.29 -9.02
N GLU A 73 1.70 19.21 -9.51
CA GLU A 73 1.98 20.64 -9.46
C GLU A 73 2.04 21.19 -8.02
N SER A 74 1.52 20.44 -7.05
CA SER A 74 1.59 20.78 -5.61
C SER A 74 2.77 20.13 -4.89
N THR A 75 3.50 19.23 -5.51
CA THR A 75 4.66 18.57 -4.90
C THR A 75 5.74 19.58 -4.46
N PRO A 76 6.05 20.67 -5.20
CA PRO A 76 7.01 21.67 -4.75
C PRO A 76 6.62 22.34 -3.42
N GLU A 77 5.35 22.70 -3.21
CA GLU A 77 4.85 23.23 -1.93
C GLU A 77 5.06 22.22 -0.79
N LEU A 78 4.83 20.92 -1.06
CA LEU A 78 5.09 19.86 -0.10
C LEU A 78 6.58 19.77 0.27
N LEU A 79 7.49 19.91 -0.71
CA LEU A 79 8.93 19.91 -0.46
C LEU A 79 9.34 21.07 0.44
N GLU A 80 8.75 22.26 0.25
CA GLU A 80 8.99 23.41 1.14
C GLU A 80 8.53 23.13 2.58
N ILE A 81 7.34 22.50 2.75
CA ILE A 81 6.82 22.12 4.07
C ILE A 81 7.79 21.15 4.76
N LEU A 82 8.22 20.10 4.04
CA LEU A 82 9.16 19.10 4.55
C LEU A 82 10.52 19.75 4.90
N GLY A 83 11.02 20.62 4.01
CA GLY A 83 12.30 21.34 4.18
C GLY A 83 12.34 22.21 5.43
N ARG A 84 11.26 22.95 5.74
CA ARG A 84 11.16 23.77 6.98
C ARG A 84 11.40 22.94 8.25
N HIS A 85 11.04 21.66 8.22
CA HIS A 85 11.18 20.74 9.34
C HIS A 85 12.34 19.76 9.21
N ARG A 86 13.15 19.86 8.13
CA ARG A 86 14.24 18.91 7.81
C ARG A 86 13.75 17.44 7.82
N ALA A 87 12.52 17.23 7.40
CA ALA A 87 11.88 15.93 7.42
C ALA A 87 12.16 15.20 6.11
N ALA A 88 12.85 14.05 6.18
CA ALA A 88 12.97 13.14 5.04
C ALA A 88 11.64 12.44 4.77
N ALA A 89 11.40 12.07 3.50
CA ALA A 89 10.20 11.38 3.07
C ALA A 89 10.48 10.44 1.89
N THR A 90 9.51 9.57 1.58
CA THR A 90 9.56 8.70 0.40
C THR A 90 8.35 8.97 -0.49
N PHE A 91 8.59 9.20 -1.78
CA PHE A 91 7.57 9.51 -2.77
C PHE A 91 7.42 8.34 -3.75
N PHE A 92 6.26 7.68 -3.75
CA PHE A 92 5.94 6.64 -4.73
C PHE A 92 5.31 7.31 -5.96
N GLN A 93 6.11 7.47 -7.00
CA GLN A 93 5.75 8.26 -8.18
C GLN A 93 5.20 7.39 -9.31
N CYS A 94 4.16 7.91 -10.01
CA CYS A 94 3.64 7.32 -11.23
C CYS A 94 4.47 7.75 -12.45
N GLY A 95 4.90 6.80 -13.31
CA GLY A 95 5.74 7.10 -14.47
C GLY A 95 5.12 8.13 -15.42
N ALA A 96 3.81 8.07 -15.66
CA ALA A 96 3.10 9.06 -16.47
C ALA A 96 3.17 10.48 -15.89
N ASN A 97 3.08 10.63 -14.56
CA ASN A 97 3.24 11.93 -13.89
C ASN A 97 4.69 12.41 -13.93
N VAL A 98 5.65 11.49 -13.79
CA VAL A 98 7.09 11.82 -13.93
C VAL A 98 7.40 12.35 -15.33
N ARG A 99 6.92 11.71 -16.38
CA ARG A 99 7.10 12.21 -17.77
C ARG A 99 6.42 13.56 -17.99
N ARG A 100 5.30 13.82 -17.34
CA ARG A 100 4.59 15.11 -17.41
C ARG A 100 5.32 16.22 -16.64
N LEU A 101 5.96 15.90 -15.52
CA LEU A 101 6.62 16.83 -14.60
C LEU A 101 8.04 16.37 -14.23
N PRO A 102 8.93 16.18 -15.24
CA PRO A 102 10.25 15.60 -14.99
C PRO A 102 11.12 16.48 -14.08
N GLN A 103 10.92 17.81 -14.13
CA GLN A 103 11.63 18.74 -13.26
C GLN A 103 11.24 18.56 -11.79
N VAL A 104 9.94 18.36 -11.51
CA VAL A 104 9.47 18.14 -10.15
C VAL A 104 9.99 16.82 -9.59
N ALA A 105 10.03 15.74 -10.41
CA ALA A 105 10.63 14.49 -10.00
C ALA A 105 12.11 14.65 -9.61
N ARG A 106 12.86 15.45 -10.38
CA ARG A 106 14.27 15.79 -10.09
C ARG A 106 14.41 16.59 -8.80
N GLU A 107 13.51 17.55 -8.55
CA GLU A 107 13.49 18.35 -7.32
C GLU A 107 13.28 17.48 -6.08
N VAL A 108 12.39 16.47 -6.12
CA VAL A 108 12.20 15.49 -5.05
C VAL A 108 13.52 14.77 -4.73
N ALA A 109 14.23 14.26 -5.75
CA ALA A 109 15.51 13.60 -5.56
C ALA A 109 16.59 14.54 -5.01
N SER A 110 16.68 15.75 -5.59
CA SER A 110 17.68 16.77 -5.21
C SER A 110 17.46 17.30 -3.78
N ALA A 111 16.23 17.30 -3.29
CA ALA A 111 15.90 17.65 -1.92
C ALA A 111 16.25 16.52 -0.90
N GLY A 112 16.83 15.41 -1.36
CA GLY A 112 17.26 14.29 -0.52
C GLY A 112 16.14 13.33 -0.12
N HIS A 113 14.98 13.43 -0.75
CA HIS A 113 13.90 12.47 -0.55
C HIS A 113 14.13 11.18 -1.36
N GLU A 114 13.53 10.09 -0.92
CA GLU A 114 13.56 8.82 -1.62
C GLU A 114 12.42 8.75 -2.65
N ILE A 115 12.71 8.21 -3.83
CA ILE A 115 11.68 7.95 -4.84
C ILE A 115 11.48 6.45 -4.97
N GLY A 116 10.22 6.01 -4.87
CA GLY A 116 9.74 4.67 -5.15
C GLY A 116 8.88 4.64 -6.41
N ASN A 117 8.69 3.45 -6.94
CA ASN A 117 7.88 3.18 -8.12
C ASN A 117 6.41 2.97 -7.71
N HIS A 118 5.47 3.68 -8.38
CA HIS A 118 4.01 3.52 -8.17
C HIS A 118 3.28 3.07 -9.43
N SER A 119 3.90 2.26 -10.28
CA SER A 119 3.48 1.89 -11.64
C SER A 119 3.47 3.07 -12.62
N ASP A 120 3.21 2.79 -13.89
CA ASP A 120 3.20 3.83 -14.91
C ASP A 120 1.93 4.69 -14.89
N THR A 121 0.76 4.05 -14.96
CA THR A 121 -0.54 4.75 -15.12
C THR A 121 -1.53 4.50 -13.97
N HIS A 122 -1.04 4.03 -12.81
CA HIS A 122 -1.85 3.76 -11.62
C HIS A 122 -3.04 2.81 -11.84
N PRO A 123 -2.85 1.65 -12.54
CA PRO A 123 -3.94 0.73 -12.82
C PRO A 123 -4.32 -0.09 -11.59
N TYR A 124 -5.57 -0.55 -11.55
CA TYR A 124 -5.97 -1.62 -10.64
C TYR A 124 -5.37 -2.94 -11.14
N LEU A 125 -4.42 -3.50 -10.39
CA LEU A 125 -3.62 -4.66 -10.83
C LEU A 125 -4.37 -5.99 -10.81
N CYS A 126 -5.49 -6.08 -10.06
CA CYS A 126 -6.29 -7.29 -9.98
C CYS A 126 -6.81 -7.69 -11.37
N PHE A 127 -6.73 -8.97 -11.69
CA PHE A 127 -7.10 -9.56 -12.99
C PHE A 127 -6.30 -9.07 -14.19
N LYS A 128 -5.17 -8.36 -13.98
CA LYS A 128 -4.29 -7.99 -15.08
C LYS A 128 -3.29 -9.12 -15.39
N PRO A 129 -2.94 -9.33 -16.68
CA PRO A 129 -1.91 -10.27 -17.06
C PRO A 129 -0.54 -9.93 -16.47
N ALA A 130 0.29 -10.93 -16.20
CA ALA A 130 1.63 -10.73 -15.64
C ALA A 130 2.51 -9.82 -16.51
N GLY A 131 2.43 -9.95 -17.85
CA GLY A 131 3.16 -9.08 -18.78
C GLY A 131 2.74 -7.60 -18.67
N PHE A 132 1.44 -7.33 -18.49
CA PHE A 132 0.95 -5.97 -18.27
C PHE A 132 1.50 -5.39 -16.96
N ILE A 133 1.51 -6.18 -15.87
CA ILE A 133 2.03 -5.73 -14.57
C ILE A 133 3.53 -5.40 -14.70
N LEU A 134 4.31 -6.27 -15.34
CA LEU A 134 5.73 -6.03 -15.56
C LEU A 134 5.97 -4.75 -16.40
N ASP A 135 5.23 -4.55 -17.50
CA ASP A 135 5.34 -3.35 -18.34
C ASP A 135 5.03 -2.07 -17.57
N GLN A 136 3.98 -2.07 -16.72
CA GLN A 136 3.64 -0.93 -15.87
C GLN A 136 4.76 -0.55 -14.89
N LEU A 137 5.41 -1.52 -14.29
CA LEU A 137 6.51 -1.27 -13.36
C LEU A 137 7.78 -0.84 -14.13
N ALA A 138 8.08 -1.49 -15.25
CA ALA A 138 9.27 -1.20 -16.05
C ALA A 138 9.24 0.22 -16.62
N ARG A 139 8.11 0.65 -17.18
CA ARG A 139 7.95 2.02 -17.70
C ARG A 139 8.09 3.09 -16.63
N ALA A 140 7.54 2.85 -15.45
CA ALA A 140 7.72 3.79 -14.33
C ALA A 140 9.20 3.84 -13.90
N GLN A 141 9.87 2.69 -13.84
CA GLN A 141 11.29 2.58 -13.51
C GLN A 141 12.15 3.41 -14.46
N GLU A 142 11.94 3.24 -15.77
CA GLU A 142 12.62 3.98 -16.83
C GLU A 142 12.36 5.49 -16.72
N SER A 143 11.09 5.90 -16.62
CA SER A 143 10.71 7.32 -16.52
C SER A 143 11.34 8.01 -15.32
N ILE A 144 11.39 7.34 -14.15
CA ILE A 144 12.00 7.88 -12.93
C ILE A 144 13.53 7.97 -13.10
N ALA A 145 14.16 6.92 -13.63
CA ALA A 145 15.60 6.91 -13.85
C ALA A 145 16.05 8.02 -14.81
N GLU A 146 15.34 8.20 -15.91
CA GLU A 146 15.64 9.24 -16.91
C GLU A 146 15.42 10.66 -16.37
N SER A 147 14.33 10.87 -15.61
CA SER A 147 13.95 12.21 -15.16
C SER A 147 14.66 12.65 -13.88
N ALA A 148 14.75 11.77 -12.89
CA ALA A 148 15.28 12.07 -11.56
C ALA A 148 16.73 11.57 -11.36
N GLY A 149 17.27 10.76 -12.28
CA GLY A 149 18.62 10.21 -12.17
C GLY A 149 18.77 9.14 -11.08
N VAL A 150 17.67 8.56 -10.60
CA VAL A 150 17.66 7.53 -9.55
C VAL A 150 16.91 6.30 -10.03
N ALA A 151 17.41 5.12 -9.69
CA ALA A 151 16.73 3.86 -9.95
C ALA A 151 15.96 3.45 -8.67
N PRO A 152 14.60 3.46 -8.66
CA PRO A 152 13.85 3.03 -7.50
C PRO A 152 14.12 1.57 -7.12
N GLU A 153 14.30 1.32 -5.84
CA GLU A 153 14.39 -0.04 -5.27
C GLU A 153 13.09 -0.43 -4.54
N LEU A 154 12.22 0.55 -4.31
CA LEU A 154 10.95 0.38 -3.63
C LEU A 154 9.78 0.51 -4.61
N PHE A 155 8.75 -0.28 -4.38
CA PHE A 155 7.50 -0.26 -5.13
C PHE A 155 6.31 -0.25 -4.20
N ARG A 156 5.30 0.54 -4.50
CA ARG A 156 3.99 0.45 -3.85
C ARG A 156 2.92 0.16 -4.89
N ALA A 157 2.11 -0.88 -4.63
CA ALA A 157 1.04 -1.24 -5.55
C ALA A 157 -0.10 -0.21 -5.50
N PRO A 158 -0.59 0.29 -6.64
CA PRO A 158 -1.79 1.12 -6.70
C PRO A 158 -2.95 0.52 -5.89
N TYR A 159 -3.64 1.35 -5.11
CA TYR A 159 -4.72 0.93 -4.19
C TYR A 159 -4.32 -0.12 -3.14
N GLY A 160 -3.02 -0.41 -2.99
CA GLY A 160 -2.51 -1.51 -2.16
C GLY A 160 -2.87 -2.91 -2.68
N VAL A 161 -3.21 -3.03 -3.95
CA VAL A 161 -3.71 -4.27 -4.57
C VAL A 161 -2.57 -5.04 -5.21
N ARG A 162 -2.40 -6.30 -4.77
CA ARG A 162 -1.44 -7.24 -5.37
C ARG A 162 -2.17 -8.28 -6.20
N TRP A 163 -1.50 -8.81 -7.21
CA TRP A 163 -2.05 -9.84 -8.08
C TRP A 163 -0.97 -10.80 -8.56
N PHE A 164 -1.40 -11.90 -9.19
CA PHE A 164 -0.51 -12.87 -9.82
C PHE A 164 0.40 -12.18 -10.85
N GLY A 165 1.67 -12.57 -10.87
CA GLY A 165 2.70 -11.94 -11.71
C GLY A 165 3.45 -10.78 -11.05
N LEU A 166 2.89 -10.13 -10.00
CA LEU A 166 3.56 -9.02 -9.34
C LEU A 166 4.87 -9.44 -8.64
N ARG A 167 4.91 -10.61 -8.00
CA ARG A 167 6.14 -11.17 -7.41
C ARG A 167 7.27 -11.28 -8.43
N GLU A 168 6.95 -11.78 -9.62
CA GLU A 168 7.93 -11.95 -10.69
C GLU A 168 8.39 -10.59 -11.25
N ALA A 169 7.48 -9.65 -11.43
CA ALA A 169 7.82 -8.29 -11.86
C ALA A 169 8.75 -7.60 -10.85
N GLN A 170 8.46 -7.70 -9.55
CA GLN A 170 9.33 -7.17 -8.49
C GLN A 170 10.73 -7.82 -8.53
N ARG A 171 10.80 -9.15 -8.68
CA ARG A 171 12.07 -9.88 -8.75
C ARG A 171 12.91 -9.43 -9.95
N ARG A 172 12.30 -9.30 -11.14
CA ARG A 172 13.02 -8.88 -12.37
C ARG A 172 13.56 -7.48 -12.30
N LEU A 173 12.84 -6.59 -11.63
CA LEU A 173 13.20 -5.17 -11.54
C LEU A 173 13.92 -4.81 -10.24
N GLY A 174 14.25 -5.78 -9.38
CA GLY A 174 14.91 -5.53 -8.11
C GLY A 174 14.07 -4.73 -7.11
N LEU A 175 12.73 -4.78 -7.21
CA LEU A 175 11.82 -3.95 -6.43
C LEU A 175 11.34 -4.64 -5.16
N ARG A 176 11.42 -3.96 -4.02
CA ARG A 176 10.81 -4.38 -2.75
C ARG A 176 9.45 -3.73 -2.58
N GLY A 177 8.40 -4.53 -2.37
CA GLY A 177 7.06 -4.01 -2.10
C GLY A 177 6.97 -3.30 -0.75
N VAL A 178 6.26 -2.16 -0.70
CA VAL A 178 6.05 -1.37 0.51
C VAL A 178 4.56 -1.07 0.68
N MET A 179 4.05 -1.38 1.86
CA MET A 179 2.71 -1.01 2.30
C MET A 179 2.83 0.06 3.40
N TRP A 180 1.80 0.26 4.19
CA TRP A 180 1.75 1.27 5.26
C TRP A 180 1.21 0.69 6.57
N THR A 181 1.56 1.31 7.68
CA THR A 181 0.90 1.04 8.96
C THR A 181 -0.38 1.83 9.11
N THR A 182 -0.36 3.10 8.62
CA THR A 182 -1.49 4.03 8.72
C THR A 182 -1.61 4.81 7.43
N ILE A 183 -2.83 4.92 6.90
CA ILE A 183 -3.16 5.73 5.73
C ILE A 183 -3.99 6.95 6.16
N GLY A 184 -3.66 8.12 5.63
CA GLY A 184 -4.28 9.40 5.98
C GLY A 184 -5.75 9.49 5.58
N VAL A 185 -6.15 8.83 4.47
CA VAL A 185 -7.49 8.97 3.87
C VAL A 185 -7.76 10.44 3.48
N ASP A 186 -6.72 11.12 3.00
CA ASP A 186 -6.68 12.54 2.64
C ASP A 186 -7.52 12.91 1.40
N TRP A 187 -8.03 11.91 0.68
CA TRP A 187 -9.03 12.09 -0.37
C TRP A 187 -10.47 12.17 0.13
N LYS A 188 -10.72 11.94 1.43
CA LYS A 188 -12.07 11.82 1.98
C LYS A 188 -12.27 12.60 3.28
N TRP A 189 -11.26 12.68 4.13
CA TRP A 189 -11.37 13.29 5.45
C TRP A 189 -10.83 14.72 5.46
N PRO A 190 -11.33 15.60 6.34
CA PRO A 190 -10.73 16.90 6.54
C PRO A 190 -9.31 16.80 7.14
N SER A 191 -8.47 17.77 6.89
CA SER A 191 -7.05 17.79 7.27
C SER A 191 -6.80 17.49 8.75
N ASP A 192 -7.65 17.99 9.65
CA ASP A 192 -7.53 17.78 11.10
C ASP A 192 -7.70 16.31 11.47
N ARG A 193 -8.69 15.64 10.85
CA ARG A 193 -8.93 14.22 11.05
C ARG A 193 -7.81 13.37 10.45
N VAL A 194 -7.28 13.77 9.31
CA VAL A 194 -6.11 13.14 8.67
C VAL A 194 -4.92 13.23 9.61
N ALA A 195 -4.59 14.44 10.09
CA ALA A 195 -3.48 14.66 11.02
C ALA A 195 -3.64 13.85 12.31
N ALA A 196 -4.81 13.92 12.96
CA ALA A 196 -5.08 13.15 14.16
C ALA A 196 -4.94 11.62 13.96
N ASN A 197 -5.36 11.10 12.81
CA ASN A 197 -5.22 9.69 12.47
C ASN A 197 -3.74 9.28 12.30
N LEU A 198 -2.94 10.08 11.61
CA LEU A 198 -1.51 9.82 11.41
C LEU A 198 -0.74 9.89 12.74
N VAL A 199 -1.00 10.91 13.56
CA VAL A 199 -0.38 11.08 14.88
C VAL A 199 -0.73 9.94 15.83
N ARG A 200 -1.98 9.46 15.81
CA ARG A 200 -2.40 8.27 16.58
C ARG A 200 -1.77 6.98 16.08
N GLY A 201 -1.53 6.87 14.77
CA GLY A 201 -0.89 5.72 14.14
C GLY A 201 0.62 5.70 14.22
N ALA A 202 1.24 6.81 14.63
CA ALA A 202 2.69 6.91 14.75
C ALA A 202 3.21 6.04 15.91
N ARG A 203 4.17 5.20 15.58
CA ARG A 203 4.95 4.35 16.49
C ARG A 203 6.29 4.05 15.85
N ASN A 204 7.27 3.56 16.62
CA ASN A 204 8.58 3.22 16.07
C ASN A 204 8.44 2.30 14.85
N GLY A 205 9.05 2.68 13.74
CA GLY A 205 8.97 1.95 12.48
C GLY A 205 7.66 2.14 11.71
N ALA A 206 6.77 3.08 12.09
CA ALA A 206 5.55 3.33 11.35
C ALA A 206 5.83 3.91 9.96
N ILE A 207 5.11 3.39 8.95
CA ILE A 207 5.05 3.94 7.60
C ILE A 207 3.69 4.62 7.45
N LEU A 208 3.69 5.96 7.34
CA LEU A 208 2.52 6.80 7.24
C LEU A 208 2.29 7.19 5.77
N CYS A 209 1.10 6.93 5.23
CA CYS A 209 0.77 7.12 3.82
C CYS A 209 -0.22 8.27 3.62
N LEU A 210 0.15 9.16 2.71
CA LEU A 210 -0.63 10.28 2.18
C LEU A 210 -0.48 10.29 0.64
N HIS A 211 -1.02 11.31 -0.02
CA HIS A 211 -0.92 11.47 -1.46
C HIS A 211 -0.52 12.90 -1.82
N ASP A 212 0.48 13.04 -2.69
CA ASP A 212 0.88 14.31 -3.33
C ASP A 212 0.35 14.42 -4.78
N GLY A 213 -0.41 13.40 -5.21
CA GLY A 213 -1.13 13.32 -6.47
C GLY A 213 -2.57 12.78 -6.30
N ARG A 214 -3.22 12.51 -7.45
CA ARG A 214 -4.47 11.76 -7.54
C ARG A 214 -4.40 10.93 -8.82
N THR A 215 -3.96 9.71 -8.69
CA THR A 215 -3.66 8.86 -9.84
C THR A 215 -2.76 9.57 -10.87
N ILE A 216 -3.18 9.69 -12.13
CA ILE A 216 -2.48 10.47 -13.18
C ILE A 216 -3.19 11.79 -13.52
N GLN A 217 -4.03 12.31 -12.62
CA GLN A 217 -4.78 13.53 -12.85
C GLN A 217 -3.87 14.77 -12.84
N PRO A 218 -3.90 15.64 -13.86
CA PRO A 218 -3.24 16.93 -13.83
C PRO A 218 -3.87 17.87 -12.80
N ARG A 219 -3.03 18.66 -12.10
CA ARG A 219 -3.45 19.66 -11.10
C ARG A 219 -4.45 19.11 -10.08
N PRO A 220 -4.12 18.00 -9.39
CA PRO A 220 -5.01 17.43 -8.40
C PRO A 220 -5.14 18.34 -7.19
N ASP A 221 -6.32 18.34 -6.55
CA ASP A 221 -6.47 19.01 -5.25
C ASP A 221 -5.92 18.12 -4.13
N VAL A 222 -4.74 18.46 -3.64
CA VAL A 222 -4.06 17.78 -2.51
C VAL A 222 -3.92 18.68 -1.28
N ARG A 223 -4.61 19.83 -1.23
CA ARG A 223 -4.53 20.80 -0.11
C ARG A 223 -4.80 20.17 1.25
N ILE A 224 -5.64 19.15 1.31
CA ILE A 224 -5.91 18.40 2.55
C ILE A 224 -4.66 17.70 3.05
N ALA A 225 -3.90 17.05 2.16
CA ALA A 225 -2.64 16.39 2.49
C ALA A 225 -1.60 17.42 2.98
N LEU A 226 -1.41 18.52 2.24
CA LEU A 226 -0.48 19.60 2.61
C LEU A 226 -0.75 20.15 4.02
N ARG A 227 -2.01 20.56 4.29
CA ARG A 227 -2.41 21.05 5.62
C ARG A 227 -2.27 20.01 6.72
N ALA A 228 -2.51 18.73 6.40
CA ALA A 228 -2.32 17.66 7.38
C ALA A 228 -0.83 17.47 7.71
N VAL A 229 0.06 17.52 6.71
CA VAL A 229 1.51 17.42 6.90
C VAL A 229 2.04 18.58 7.75
N GLU A 230 1.63 19.82 7.46
CA GLU A 230 2.01 21.00 8.27
C GLU A 230 1.70 20.83 9.77
N ARG A 231 0.62 20.11 10.10
CA ARG A 231 0.23 19.83 11.49
C ARG A 231 0.95 18.61 12.07
N VAL A 232 1.12 17.57 11.28
CA VAL A 232 1.72 16.28 11.72
C VAL A 232 3.19 16.44 12.07
N LEU A 233 3.94 17.21 11.25
CA LEU A 233 5.38 17.36 11.43
C LEU A 233 5.75 17.88 12.83
N PRO A 234 5.29 19.08 13.28
CA PRO A 234 5.63 19.58 14.61
C PRO A 234 5.13 18.64 15.70
N MET A 235 3.90 18.09 15.59
CA MET A 235 3.35 17.21 16.61
C MET A 235 4.15 15.93 16.82
N LEU A 236 4.76 15.36 15.77
CA LEU A 236 5.59 14.17 15.88
C LEU A 236 7.01 14.52 16.33
N ILE A 237 7.56 15.65 15.89
CA ILE A 237 8.86 16.18 16.37
C ILE A 237 8.81 16.42 17.89
N ASP A 238 7.77 17.08 18.40
CA ASP A 238 7.58 17.34 19.84
C ASP A 238 7.45 16.04 20.65
N ARG A 239 7.01 14.94 20.01
CA ARG A 239 6.99 13.59 20.59
C ARG A 239 8.34 12.87 20.47
N GLY A 240 9.37 13.51 19.92
CA GLY A 240 10.70 12.96 19.75
C GLY A 240 10.82 11.97 18.58
N TYR A 241 9.94 12.02 17.58
CA TYR A 241 10.07 11.23 16.36
C TYR A 241 11.01 11.90 15.36
N HIS A 242 11.84 11.09 14.71
CA HIS A 242 12.62 11.44 13.53
C HIS A 242 11.91 10.95 12.27
N PHE A 243 12.02 11.73 11.21
CA PHE A 243 11.49 11.36 9.88
C PHE A 243 12.61 10.74 9.06
N GLU A 244 12.45 9.50 8.66
CA GLU A 244 13.42 8.73 7.88
C GLU A 244 12.78 8.25 6.58
N ARG A 245 13.61 8.00 5.55
CA ARG A 245 13.18 7.35 4.32
C ARG A 245 12.76 5.91 4.62
N VAL A 246 11.93 5.33 3.74
CA VAL A 246 11.47 3.94 3.93
C VAL A 246 12.64 2.97 3.91
N SER A 247 13.62 3.15 3.01
CA SER A 247 14.83 2.31 2.97
C SER A 247 15.59 2.31 4.31
N GLU A 248 15.69 3.44 4.98
CA GLU A 248 16.39 3.59 6.27
C GLU A 248 15.63 2.91 7.41
N ILE A 249 14.30 3.00 7.39
CA ILE A 249 13.48 2.45 8.48
C ILE A 249 13.28 0.94 8.37
N ILE A 250 13.33 0.36 7.15
CA ILE A 250 13.18 -1.09 6.92
C ILE A 250 14.50 -1.87 6.92
N CYS A 251 15.62 -1.16 6.76
CA CYS A 251 16.96 -1.71 6.87
C CYS A 251 17.64 -1.01 8.04
N PRO A 252 17.60 -1.57 9.26
CA PRO A 252 18.30 -0.96 10.39
C PRO A 252 19.79 -0.92 10.03
N THR A 253 20.34 0.27 10.03
CA THR A 253 21.79 0.46 10.02
C THR A 253 22.33 -0.21 11.29
N ILE A 254 23.18 -1.22 11.12
CA ILE A 254 23.90 -1.91 12.19
C ILE A 254 24.82 -0.93 12.89
#